data_35008774760cc247618265c2c8159ad6
#
_entry.id   35008774760cc247618265c2c8159ad6
#
_cell.length_a   1.000
_cell.length_b   1.000
_cell.length_c   1.000
_cell.angle_alpha   90.00
_cell.angle_beta   90.00
_cell.angle_gamma   90.00
#
_symmetry.space_group_name_H-M   'P 1'
#
loop_
_entity.id
_entity.type
_entity.pdbx_description
1 polymer ?
#
loop_
_entity_poly.entity_id
_entity_poly.type
_entity_poly.pdbx_seq_one_letter_code
_entity_poly.pdbx_strand_id
1 'polypeptide(L)'
;MHQHDYPLSPKPLKFEGRPHPLIFQGGNSIDARDNGAHVSDYYFMNGNTLEGFQEQIADVKERAAKLGRGDQIKFAVNGFAIVKDTESEAIQLLQEIQGKADKDAVEAFGDAVKQAGSSTSNKTGMWANSKFEDLVQYNDGFKTKLIGTKEQVADRILLLKSLGIDIVLLAFLHYEDDIENFGEKVLTLVRKLEAEGRGSNADEEIKRTGDVYRTKKRKAPTDE
;
A
#
# COMPACT_ATOMS: atom_id res chain seq x y z
N MET A 1 -30.88 4.17 22.00
CA MET A 1 -29.61 3.50 21.81
C MET A 1 -29.32 2.71 23.08
N HIS A 2 -29.43 1.40 23.07
CA HIS A 2 -29.05 0.59 24.21
C HIS A 2 -27.53 0.39 24.17
N GLN A 3 -26.84 1.01 25.11
CA GLN A 3 -25.42 0.79 25.34
C GLN A 3 -25.31 -0.58 26.03
N HIS A 4 -24.89 -1.58 25.26
CA HIS A 4 -24.58 -2.89 25.83
C HIS A 4 -23.16 -2.84 26.38
N ASP A 5 -23.01 -2.63 27.68
CA ASP A 5 -21.77 -2.84 28.38
C ASP A 5 -21.48 -4.34 28.48
N TYR A 6 -20.82 -4.88 27.44
CA TYR A 6 -20.23 -6.20 27.53
C TYR A 6 -18.86 -6.07 28.22
N PRO A 7 -18.66 -6.69 29.39
CA PRO A 7 -17.32 -6.76 29.96
C PRO A 7 -16.43 -7.58 29.01
N LEU A 8 -15.41 -6.94 28.45
CA LEU A 8 -14.39 -7.63 27.69
C LEU A 8 -13.68 -8.62 28.61
N SER A 9 -13.89 -9.90 28.37
CA SER A 9 -13.21 -10.98 29.07
C SER A 9 -12.67 -11.98 28.04
N PRO A 10 -11.36 -12.26 28.08
CA PRO A 10 -10.37 -11.74 29.03
C PRO A 10 -10.07 -10.25 28.78
N LYS A 11 -9.70 -9.54 29.87
CA LYS A 11 -9.24 -8.15 29.73
C LYS A 11 -8.06 -8.12 28.75
N PRO A 12 -8.03 -7.18 27.78
CA PRO A 12 -6.91 -7.06 26.89
C PRO A 12 -5.62 -6.90 27.69
N LEU A 13 -4.56 -7.57 27.26
CA LEU A 13 -3.23 -7.39 27.83
C LEU A 13 -2.91 -5.90 27.84
N LYS A 14 -2.50 -5.37 28.98
CA LYS A 14 -1.99 -4.02 29.06
C LYS A 14 -0.65 -4.01 28.33
N PHE A 15 -0.61 -3.39 27.18
CA PHE A 15 0.65 -3.08 26.51
C PHE A 15 1.37 -2.01 27.34
N GLU A 16 2.66 -2.18 27.59
CA GLU A 16 3.45 -1.23 28.37
C GLU A 16 3.26 0.20 27.84
N GLY A 17 2.81 1.10 28.72
CA GLY A 17 2.61 2.52 28.40
C GLY A 17 1.40 2.86 27.54
N ARG A 18 0.48 1.91 27.25
CA ARG A 18 -0.68 2.14 26.39
C ARG A 18 -1.99 1.71 27.05
N PRO A 19 -3.06 2.53 26.93
CA PRO A 19 -4.38 2.15 27.43
C PRO A 19 -5.15 1.20 26.49
N HIS A 20 -4.72 1.05 25.23
CA HIS A 20 -5.41 0.27 24.18
C HIS A 20 -4.40 -0.37 23.22
N PRO A 21 -4.80 -1.39 22.42
CA PRO A 21 -4.01 -1.93 21.32
C PRO A 21 -3.64 -0.86 20.27
N LEU A 22 -2.66 -1.15 19.42
CA LEU A 22 -2.36 -0.32 18.26
C LEU A 22 -3.57 -0.25 17.33
N ILE A 23 -3.92 0.95 16.92
CA ILE A 23 -5.06 1.21 16.04
C ILE A 23 -4.55 1.41 14.61
N PHE A 24 -4.92 0.47 13.74
CA PHE A 24 -4.79 0.63 12.29
C PHE A 24 -6.13 1.05 11.72
N GLN A 25 -6.18 2.18 11.03
CA GLN A 25 -7.40 2.65 10.39
C GLN A 25 -7.11 3.03 8.95
N GLY A 26 -7.92 2.49 8.03
CA GLY A 26 -7.86 2.78 6.61
C GLY A 26 -9.00 3.66 6.13
N GLY A 27 -8.85 4.14 4.92
CA GLY A 27 -9.85 4.90 4.19
C GLY A 27 -9.22 6.03 3.39
N ASN A 28 -9.97 6.58 2.42
CA ASN A 28 -9.47 7.68 1.57
C ASN A 28 -10.42 8.88 1.51
N SER A 29 -11.61 8.78 2.10
CA SER A 29 -12.54 9.92 2.20
C SER A 29 -12.01 10.97 3.18
N ILE A 30 -12.49 12.19 3.06
CA ILE A 30 -12.16 13.26 4.01
C ILE A 30 -12.44 12.83 5.43
N ASP A 31 -13.62 12.24 5.68
CA ASP A 31 -14.02 11.78 7.00
C ASP A 31 -13.10 10.68 7.54
N ALA A 32 -12.63 9.76 6.67
CA ALA A 32 -11.69 8.72 7.06
C ALA A 32 -10.30 9.29 7.39
N ARG A 33 -9.85 10.30 6.64
CA ARG A 33 -8.58 11.01 6.92
C ARG A 33 -8.66 11.80 8.23
N ASP A 34 -9.79 12.49 8.49
CA ASP A 34 -10.01 13.19 9.76
C ASP A 34 -10.03 12.22 10.94
N ASN A 35 -10.81 11.14 10.84
CA ASN A 35 -10.85 10.14 11.89
C ASN A 35 -9.48 9.48 12.11
N GLY A 36 -8.77 9.15 11.03
CA GLY A 36 -7.40 8.61 11.11
C GLY A 36 -6.44 9.54 11.84
N ALA A 37 -6.50 10.84 11.54
CA ALA A 37 -5.69 11.83 12.23
C ALA A 37 -6.01 11.92 13.73
N HIS A 38 -7.26 11.64 14.15
CA HIS A 38 -7.67 11.66 15.54
C HIS A 38 -7.23 10.42 16.34
N VAL A 39 -7.37 9.21 15.77
CA VAL A 39 -7.32 7.98 16.57
C VAL A 39 -6.24 6.99 16.13
N SER A 40 -5.73 7.07 14.90
CA SER A 40 -4.81 6.05 14.39
C SER A 40 -3.42 6.15 15.01
N ASP A 41 -2.85 5.00 15.34
CA ASP A 41 -1.40 4.83 15.48
C ASP A 41 -0.77 4.63 14.10
N TYR A 42 -1.47 3.88 13.24
CA TYR A 42 -1.09 3.66 11.84
C TYR A 42 -2.26 3.98 10.92
N TYR A 43 -2.04 4.92 10.00
CA TYR A 43 -2.99 5.19 8.93
C TYR A 43 -2.69 4.27 7.75
N PHE A 44 -3.64 3.38 7.44
CA PHE A 44 -3.49 2.36 6.42
C PHE A 44 -4.02 2.86 5.08
N MET A 45 -3.15 2.87 4.08
CA MET A 45 -3.46 3.31 2.71
C MET A 45 -3.53 2.13 1.75
N ASN A 46 -4.34 2.29 0.72
CA ASN A 46 -4.34 1.39 -0.42
C ASN A 46 -3.19 1.71 -1.40
N GLY A 47 -2.97 0.82 -2.37
CA GLY A 47 -2.02 1.06 -3.44
C GLY A 47 -2.34 2.37 -4.18
N ASN A 48 -1.30 3.16 -4.48
CA ASN A 48 -1.45 4.46 -5.11
C ASN A 48 -0.24 4.80 -6.00
N THR A 49 -0.33 5.92 -6.74
CA THR A 49 0.83 6.53 -7.37
C THR A 49 1.75 7.18 -6.32
N LEU A 50 2.98 7.51 -6.68
CA LEU A 50 3.90 8.17 -5.74
C LEU A 50 3.35 9.52 -5.28
N GLU A 51 2.82 10.30 -6.21
CA GLU A 51 2.19 11.59 -5.94
C GLU A 51 0.96 11.43 -5.04
N GLY A 52 0.17 10.38 -5.26
CA GLY A 52 -0.99 10.07 -4.43
C GLY A 52 -0.62 9.67 -3.01
N PHE A 53 0.47 8.93 -2.81
CA PHE A 53 1.01 8.66 -1.47
C PHE A 53 1.48 9.93 -0.78
N GLN A 54 2.26 10.78 -1.49
CA GLN A 54 2.77 12.03 -0.93
C GLN A 54 1.63 12.96 -0.51
N GLU A 55 0.61 13.12 -1.36
CA GLU A 55 -0.57 13.94 -1.06
C GLU A 55 -1.30 13.42 0.18
N GLN A 56 -1.59 12.12 0.22
CA GLN A 56 -2.35 11.53 1.31
C GLN A 56 -1.60 11.56 2.64
N ILE A 57 -0.29 11.28 2.62
CA ILE A 57 0.56 11.39 3.79
C ILE A 57 0.63 12.82 4.31
N ALA A 58 0.82 13.80 3.42
CA ALA A 58 0.91 15.21 3.79
C ALA A 58 -0.40 15.71 4.41
N ASP A 59 -1.55 15.39 3.79
CA ASP A 59 -2.88 15.80 4.28
C ASP A 59 -3.17 15.19 5.66
N VAL A 60 -2.95 13.89 5.85
CA VAL A 60 -3.20 13.24 7.14
C VAL A 60 -2.24 13.74 8.23
N LYS A 61 -0.96 13.96 7.90
CA LYS A 61 0.01 14.57 8.84
C LYS A 61 -0.41 15.98 9.24
N GLU A 62 -0.85 16.80 8.31
CA GLU A 62 -1.32 18.16 8.61
C GLU A 62 -2.53 18.15 9.56
N ARG A 63 -3.51 17.27 9.30
CA ARG A 63 -4.67 17.10 10.19
C ARG A 63 -4.26 16.66 11.57
N ALA A 64 -3.36 15.65 11.67
CA ALA A 64 -2.83 15.16 12.94
C ALA A 64 -2.03 16.23 13.69
N ALA A 65 -1.24 17.05 12.98
CA ALA A 65 -0.49 18.15 13.59
C ALA A 65 -1.39 19.20 14.24
N LYS A 66 -2.54 19.53 13.63
CA LYS A 66 -3.56 20.42 14.23
C LYS A 66 -4.12 19.89 15.55
N LEU A 67 -3.99 18.58 15.79
CA LEU A 67 -4.41 17.88 17.01
C LEU A 67 -3.24 17.61 17.97
N GLY A 68 -2.05 18.12 17.67
CA GLY A 68 -0.83 17.86 18.44
C GLY A 68 -0.28 16.43 18.27
N ARG A 69 -0.66 15.71 17.19
CA ARG A 69 -0.31 14.31 16.94
C ARG A 69 0.55 14.09 15.69
N GLY A 70 1.06 15.14 15.05
CA GLY A 70 1.76 15.05 13.77
C GLY A 70 2.89 14.03 13.72
N ASP A 71 3.66 13.91 14.81
CA ASP A 71 4.80 12.99 14.92
C ASP A 71 4.41 11.60 15.50
N GLN A 72 3.14 11.42 15.88
CA GLN A 72 2.66 10.17 16.48
C GLN A 72 2.06 9.22 15.48
N ILE A 73 1.60 9.73 14.33
CA ILE A 73 0.96 8.93 13.31
C ILE A 73 1.99 8.35 12.34
N LYS A 74 1.87 7.07 12.09
CA LYS A 74 2.66 6.32 11.13
C LYS A 74 1.80 5.88 9.95
N PHE A 75 2.45 5.47 8.86
CA PHE A 75 1.76 5.12 7.63
C PHE A 75 2.04 3.69 7.23
N ALA A 76 0.97 2.99 6.85
CA ALA A 76 1.03 1.63 6.34
C ALA A 76 0.34 1.56 4.97
N VAL A 77 0.80 0.65 4.12
CA VAL A 77 0.23 0.42 2.79
C VAL A 77 0.10 -1.07 2.51
N ASN A 78 -0.91 -1.46 1.73
CA ASN A 78 -0.97 -2.81 1.20
C ASN A 78 -0.07 -2.94 -0.03
N GLY A 79 0.42 -4.17 -0.27
CA GLY A 79 1.18 -4.53 -1.45
C GLY A 79 1.00 -6.00 -1.80
N PHE A 80 1.13 -6.31 -3.08
CA PHE A 80 1.23 -7.69 -3.55
C PHE A 80 2.62 -7.87 -4.17
N ALA A 81 3.39 -8.80 -3.63
CA ALA A 81 4.76 -9.03 -4.09
C ALA A 81 4.82 -10.17 -5.11
N ILE A 82 5.48 -9.91 -6.23
CA ILE A 82 5.88 -10.91 -7.23
C ILE A 82 7.37 -10.73 -7.49
N VAL A 83 8.19 -11.62 -6.92
CA VAL A 83 9.64 -11.56 -7.04
C VAL A 83 10.13 -12.74 -7.86
N LYS A 84 10.80 -12.46 -8.98
CA LYS A 84 11.37 -13.47 -9.88
C LYS A 84 12.83 -13.13 -10.19
N ASP A 85 13.53 -14.06 -10.82
CA ASP A 85 14.94 -13.86 -11.20
C ASP A 85 15.08 -12.80 -12.30
N THR A 86 14.07 -12.66 -13.16
CA THR A 86 14.01 -11.63 -14.20
C THR A 86 12.72 -10.81 -14.12
N GLU A 87 12.78 -9.55 -14.56
CA GLU A 87 11.60 -8.70 -14.68
C GLU A 87 10.57 -9.31 -15.64
N SER A 88 11.01 -9.94 -16.71
CA SER A 88 10.14 -10.58 -17.70
C SER A 88 9.28 -11.67 -17.07
N GLU A 89 9.87 -12.53 -16.23
CA GLU A 89 9.14 -13.58 -15.52
C GLU A 89 8.12 -13.02 -14.54
N ALA A 90 8.49 -11.95 -13.81
CA ALA A 90 7.57 -11.30 -12.90
C ALA A 90 6.37 -10.68 -13.62
N ILE A 91 6.61 -10.02 -14.75
CA ILE A 91 5.55 -9.43 -15.60
C ILE A 91 4.69 -10.52 -16.23
N GLN A 92 5.28 -11.63 -16.69
CA GLN A 92 4.55 -12.75 -17.25
C GLN A 92 3.60 -13.37 -16.21
N LEU A 93 4.06 -13.57 -14.99
CA LEU A 93 3.19 -14.09 -13.91
C LEU A 93 2.06 -13.11 -13.59
N LEU A 94 2.33 -11.81 -13.51
CA LEU A 94 1.28 -10.80 -13.33
C LEU A 94 0.22 -10.87 -14.44
N GLN A 95 0.66 -10.97 -15.69
CA GLN A 95 -0.25 -11.09 -16.86
C GLN A 95 -1.06 -12.39 -16.81
N GLU A 96 -0.47 -13.48 -16.36
CA GLU A 96 -1.16 -14.75 -16.16
C GLU A 96 -2.26 -14.64 -15.08
N ILE A 97 -1.96 -14.01 -13.94
CA ILE A 97 -2.96 -13.76 -12.89
C ILE A 97 -4.11 -12.92 -13.44
N GLN A 98 -3.79 -11.83 -14.14
CA GLN A 98 -4.80 -10.93 -14.73
C GLN A 98 -5.63 -11.62 -15.81
N GLY A 99 -4.99 -12.46 -16.65
CA GLY A 99 -5.66 -13.17 -17.75
C GLY A 99 -6.57 -14.32 -17.30
N LYS A 100 -6.30 -14.89 -16.12
CA LYS A 100 -7.10 -15.97 -15.52
C LYS A 100 -8.16 -15.47 -14.54
N ALA A 101 -8.25 -14.15 -14.30
CA ALA A 101 -9.23 -13.58 -13.41
C ALA A 101 -10.66 -13.81 -13.94
N ASP A 102 -11.57 -14.08 -13.01
CA ASP A 102 -13.01 -14.09 -13.30
C ASP A 102 -13.48 -12.64 -13.54
N LYS A 103 -13.71 -12.31 -14.81
CA LYS A 103 -14.04 -10.96 -15.24
C LYS A 103 -15.32 -10.45 -14.61
N ASP A 104 -16.36 -11.28 -14.58
CA ASP A 104 -17.66 -10.89 -14.04
C ASP A 104 -17.58 -10.62 -12.55
N ALA A 105 -16.82 -11.44 -11.81
CA ALA A 105 -16.61 -11.26 -10.38
C ALA A 105 -15.78 -10.02 -10.05
N VAL A 106 -14.71 -9.74 -10.81
CA VAL A 106 -13.88 -8.54 -10.62
C VAL A 106 -14.65 -7.26 -10.96
N GLU A 107 -15.43 -7.27 -12.06
CA GLU A 107 -16.28 -6.13 -12.45
C GLU A 107 -17.37 -5.87 -11.40
N ALA A 108 -18.06 -6.91 -10.93
CA ALA A 108 -19.06 -6.79 -9.87
C ALA A 108 -18.47 -6.22 -8.57
N PHE A 109 -17.26 -6.67 -8.19
CA PHE A 109 -16.52 -6.10 -7.07
C PHE A 109 -16.18 -4.62 -7.29
N GLY A 110 -15.66 -4.26 -8.47
CA GLY A 110 -15.34 -2.89 -8.83
C GLY A 110 -16.56 -1.95 -8.77
N ASP A 111 -17.71 -2.41 -9.24
CA ASP A 111 -18.95 -1.64 -9.21
C ASP A 111 -19.50 -1.47 -7.77
N ALA A 112 -19.44 -2.52 -6.95
CA ALA A 112 -19.81 -2.43 -5.53
C ALA A 112 -18.94 -1.42 -4.77
N VAL A 113 -17.63 -1.40 -5.05
CA VAL A 113 -16.67 -0.47 -4.45
C VAL A 113 -16.93 0.97 -4.89
N LYS A 114 -17.19 1.20 -6.19
CA LYS A 114 -17.57 2.54 -6.70
C LYS A 114 -18.86 3.04 -6.08
N GLN A 115 -19.86 2.16 -5.96
CA GLN A 115 -21.12 2.49 -5.32
C GLN A 115 -20.93 2.86 -3.84
N ALA A 116 -20.16 2.09 -3.09
CA ALA A 116 -19.82 2.41 -1.70
C ALA A 116 -19.08 3.76 -1.59
N GLY A 117 -18.14 4.02 -2.52
CA GLY A 117 -17.41 5.29 -2.58
C GLY A 117 -18.31 6.50 -2.87
N SER A 118 -19.35 6.33 -3.66
CA SER A 118 -20.29 7.41 -4.01
C SER A 118 -21.07 7.94 -2.82
N SER A 119 -21.18 7.18 -1.73
CA SER A 119 -21.84 7.58 -0.48
C SER A 119 -20.96 8.42 0.44
N THR A 120 -19.66 8.58 0.13
CA THR A 120 -18.74 9.38 0.94
C THR A 120 -18.88 10.88 0.64
N SER A 121 -18.52 11.73 1.59
CA SER A 121 -18.67 13.20 1.51
C SER A 121 -18.03 13.82 0.27
N ASN A 122 -16.87 13.29 -0.16
CA ASN A 122 -16.15 13.75 -1.35
C ASN A 122 -16.29 12.81 -2.55
N LYS A 123 -17.19 11.81 -2.49
CA LYS A 123 -17.44 10.80 -3.53
C LYS A 123 -16.17 10.03 -3.96
N THR A 124 -15.15 10.04 -3.10
CA THR A 124 -13.92 9.28 -3.28
C THR A 124 -13.89 8.16 -2.26
N GLY A 125 -14.21 6.96 -2.70
CA GLY A 125 -14.08 5.77 -1.87
C GLY A 125 -12.68 5.17 -1.97
N MET A 126 -12.50 4.13 -1.17
CA MET A 126 -11.42 3.18 -1.33
C MET A 126 -11.43 2.66 -2.78
N TRP A 127 -10.29 2.62 -3.45
CA TRP A 127 -10.14 2.11 -4.82
C TRP A 127 -10.89 2.86 -5.94
N ALA A 128 -11.37 4.09 -5.69
CA ALA A 128 -12.11 4.88 -6.68
C ALA A 128 -11.39 5.03 -8.04
N ASN A 129 -10.05 5.04 -8.01
CA ASN A 129 -9.20 5.18 -9.19
C ASN A 129 -8.53 3.86 -9.61
N SER A 130 -8.98 2.71 -9.09
CA SER A 130 -8.42 1.41 -9.44
C SER A 130 -9.08 0.87 -10.71
N LYS A 131 -8.26 0.28 -11.59
CA LYS A 131 -8.70 -0.34 -12.83
C LYS A 131 -8.98 -1.83 -12.61
N PHE A 132 -9.54 -2.49 -13.62
CA PHE A 132 -9.75 -3.93 -13.57
C PHE A 132 -8.47 -4.70 -13.19
N GLU A 133 -7.36 -4.39 -13.83
CA GLU A 133 -6.07 -5.06 -13.61
C GLU A 133 -5.53 -4.89 -12.20
N ASP A 134 -5.90 -3.79 -11.53
CA ASP A 134 -5.53 -3.54 -10.14
C ASP A 134 -6.38 -4.38 -9.17
N LEU A 135 -7.63 -4.69 -9.54
CA LEU A 135 -8.64 -5.29 -8.67
C LEU A 135 -8.77 -6.81 -8.77
N VAL A 136 -8.01 -7.47 -9.65
CA VAL A 136 -8.12 -8.92 -9.89
C VAL A 136 -7.89 -9.79 -8.65
N GLN A 137 -7.32 -9.25 -7.61
CA GLN A 137 -7.16 -9.89 -6.30
C GLN A 137 -8.15 -9.33 -5.24
N TYR A 138 -9.21 -8.64 -5.66
CA TYR A 138 -10.20 -7.99 -4.81
C TYR A 138 -9.61 -6.95 -3.85
N ASN A 139 -8.49 -6.37 -4.21
CA ASN A 139 -7.85 -5.19 -3.63
C ASN A 139 -6.89 -4.59 -4.66
N ASP A 140 -6.18 -3.52 -4.35
CA ASP A 140 -5.27 -2.84 -5.29
C ASP A 140 -3.78 -2.96 -4.93
N GLY A 141 -3.37 -4.03 -4.26
CA GLY A 141 -1.99 -4.27 -3.86
C GLY A 141 -0.99 -4.24 -5.03
N PHE A 142 -1.41 -4.57 -6.27
CA PHE A 142 -0.56 -4.44 -7.46
C PHE A 142 -0.15 -3.00 -7.76
N LYS A 143 -0.95 -1.99 -7.38
CA LYS A 143 -0.59 -0.57 -7.59
C LYS A 143 0.62 -0.13 -6.78
N THR A 144 0.93 -0.84 -5.70
CA THR A 144 2.14 -0.58 -4.90
C THR A 144 3.42 -0.98 -5.64
N LYS A 145 3.29 -1.82 -6.71
CA LYS A 145 4.34 -2.19 -7.66
C LYS A 145 5.55 -2.87 -7.01
N LEU A 146 5.30 -3.85 -6.17
CA LEU A 146 6.33 -4.75 -5.63
C LEU A 146 6.51 -5.96 -6.54
N ILE A 147 6.73 -5.70 -7.84
CA ILE A 147 6.75 -6.69 -8.91
C ILE A 147 8.00 -6.51 -9.75
N GLY A 148 8.85 -7.54 -9.81
CA GLY A 148 10.11 -7.49 -10.55
C GLY A 148 11.18 -8.39 -9.96
N THR A 149 12.45 -8.03 -10.17
CA THR A 149 13.58 -8.69 -9.52
C THR A 149 13.69 -8.26 -8.06
N LYS A 150 14.51 -8.98 -7.29
CA LYS A 150 14.76 -8.62 -5.89
C LYS A 150 15.32 -7.19 -5.73
N GLU A 151 16.14 -6.75 -6.70
CA GLU A 151 16.71 -5.40 -6.72
C GLU A 151 15.61 -4.35 -6.96
N GLN A 152 14.75 -4.57 -7.96
CA GLN A 152 13.65 -3.66 -8.27
C GLN A 152 12.64 -3.54 -7.12
N VAL A 153 12.33 -4.67 -6.47
CA VAL A 153 11.42 -4.68 -5.32
C VAL A 153 12.06 -4.02 -4.11
N ALA A 154 13.35 -4.26 -3.84
CA ALA A 154 14.09 -3.59 -2.78
C ALA A 154 14.16 -2.06 -3.00
N ASP A 155 14.47 -1.62 -4.21
CA ASP A 155 14.45 -0.20 -4.58
C ASP A 155 13.07 0.42 -4.36
N ARG A 156 12.00 -0.31 -4.71
CA ARG A 156 10.64 0.17 -4.50
C ARG A 156 10.28 0.29 -3.01
N ILE A 157 10.71 -0.65 -2.17
CA ILE A 157 10.52 -0.58 -0.71
C ILE A 157 11.25 0.64 -0.13
N LEU A 158 12.50 0.88 -0.53
CA LEU A 158 13.28 2.02 -0.07
C LEU A 158 12.66 3.35 -0.53
N LEU A 159 12.12 3.40 -1.73
CA LEU A 159 11.35 4.55 -2.20
C LEU A 159 10.10 4.79 -1.34
N LEU A 160 9.31 3.75 -1.06
CA LEU A 160 8.13 3.87 -0.19
C LEU A 160 8.52 4.36 1.21
N LYS A 161 9.59 3.82 1.79
CA LYS A 161 10.15 4.27 3.07
C LYS A 161 10.53 5.75 3.03
N SER A 162 11.21 6.19 1.98
CA SER A 162 11.65 7.59 1.83
C SER A 162 10.48 8.58 1.73
N LEU A 163 9.29 8.11 1.30
CA LEU A 163 8.05 8.90 1.29
C LEU A 163 7.37 8.96 2.66
N GLY A 164 7.87 8.23 3.65
CA GLY A 164 7.32 8.17 5.01
C GLY A 164 6.34 7.03 5.24
N ILE A 165 6.41 5.96 4.45
CA ILE A 165 5.68 4.72 4.70
C ILE A 165 6.51 3.84 5.65
N ASP A 166 5.95 3.49 6.79
CA ASP A 166 6.60 2.74 7.86
C ASP A 166 6.38 1.23 7.73
N ILE A 167 5.24 0.82 7.18
CA ILE A 167 4.84 -0.59 7.08
C ILE A 167 4.28 -0.89 5.69
N VAL A 168 4.69 -2.01 5.11
CA VAL A 168 4.03 -2.62 3.96
C VAL A 168 3.42 -3.95 4.39
N LEU A 169 2.10 -4.07 4.29
CA LEU A 169 1.38 -5.33 4.47
C LEU A 169 1.38 -6.09 3.15
N LEU A 170 2.08 -7.22 3.13
CA LEU A 170 2.32 -7.97 1.90
C LEU A 170 1.34 -9.14 1.74
N ALA A 171 0.90 -9.33 0.52
CA ALA A 171 0.28 -10.55 0.03
C ALA A 171 1.18 -11.22 -1.02
N PHE A 172 1.09 -12.54 -1.13
CA PHE A 172 1.84 -13.37 -2.05
C PHE A 172 0.91 -14.37 -2.73
N LEU A 173 1.31 -14.88 -3.90
CA LEU A 173 0.55 -15.91 -4.62
C LEU A 173 0.75 -17.29 -3.96
N HIS A 174 1.99 -17.68 -3.72
CA HIS A 174 2.39 -18.93 -3.09
C HIS A 174 3.03 -18.63 -1.74
N TYR A 175 2.23 -18.71 -0.67
CA TYR A 175 2.60 -18.15 0.62
C TYR A 175 3.92 -18.68 1.17
N GLU A 176 4.11 -20.00 1.22
CA GLU A 176 5.30 -20.60 1.84
C GLU A 176 6.56 -20.21 1.06
N ASP A 177 6.60 -20.54 -0.21
CA ASP A 177 7.78 -20.31 -1.07
C ASP A 177 8.09 -18.82 -1.27
N ASP A 178 7.04 -18.01 -1.50
CA ASP A 178 7.21 -16.59 -1.80
C ASP A 178 7.64 -15.80 -0.55
N ILE A 179 7.15 -16.15 0.67
CA ILE A 179 7.55 -15.51 1.93
C ILE A 179 9.01 -15.81 2.24
N GLU A 180 9.43 -17.08 2.11
CA GLU A 180 10.82 -17.47 2.34
C GLU A 180 11.76 -16.74 1.37
N ASN A 181 11.47 -16.82 0.07
CA ASN A 181 12.23 -16.13 -0.98
C ASN A 181 12.30 -14.62 -0.76
N PHE A 182 11.19 -13.98 -0.36
CA PHE A 182 11.14 -12.56 -0.06
C PHE A 182 12.01 -12.22 1.16
N GLY A 183 11.90 -13.00 2.23
CA GLY A 183 12.69 -12.83 3.45
C GLY A 183 14.19 -12.93 3.20
N GLU A 184 14.61 -14.00 2.54
CA GLU A 184 16.03 -14.28 2.28
C GLU A 184 16.64 -13.32 1.27
N LYS A 185 15.96 -13.03 0.16
CA LYS A 185 16.53 -12.27 -0.95
C LYS A 185 16.23 -10.77 -0.87
N VAL A 186 14.96 -10.41 -0.64
CA VAL A 186 14.55 -8.99 -0.70
C VAL A 186 14.83 -8.28 0.62
N LEU A 187 14.37 -8.82 1.77
CA LEU A 187 14.57 -8.14 3.05
C LEU A 187 16.05 -8.04 3.43
N THR A 188 16.84 -9.07 3.11
CA THR A 188 18.29 -9.05 3.31
C THR A 188 18.94 -7.92 2.50
N LEU A 189 18.52 -7.76 1.23
CA LEU A 189 19.02 -6.69 0.36
C LEU A 189 18.55 -5.31 0.86
N VAL A 190 17.28 -5.16 1.23
CA VAL A 190 16.76 -3.91 1.79
C VAL A 190 17.56 -3.47 3.01
N ARG A 191 17.77 -4.37 3.99
CA ARG A 191 18.55 -4.06 5.20
C ARG A 191 19.99 -3.66 4.89
N LYS A 192 20.62 -4.30 3.90
CA LYS A 192 21.96 -3.93 3.44
C LYS A 192 21.96 -2.50 2.88
N LEU A 193 21.04 -2.19 1.98
CA LEU A 193 20.94 -0.87 1.35
C LEU A 193 20.56 0.22 2.36
N GLU A 194 19.73 -0.08 3.35
CA GLU A 194 19.44 0.83 4.47
C GLU A 194 20.69 1.15 5.29
N ALA A 195 21.54 0.16 5.58
CA ALA A 195 22.81 0.37 6.26
C ALA A 195 23.79 1.24 5.44
N GLU A 196 23.63 1.27 4.12
CA GLU A 196 24.35 2.17 3.19
C GLU A 196 23.70 3.56 3.06
N GLY A 197 22.64 3.86 3.85
CA GLY A 197 21.96 5.16 3.89
C GLY A 197 20.82 5.33 2.89
N ARG A 198 20.45 4.28 2.13
CA ARG A 198 19.31 4.30 1.20
C ARG A 198 17.96 4.39 1.94
N GLY A 199 16.94 4.92 1.27
CA GLY A 199 15.60 5.05 1.82
C GLY A 199 15.40 6.24 2.76
N SER A 200 16.39 7.14 2.88
CA SER A 200 16.33 8.34 3.74
C SER A 200 15.97 9.62 2.99
N ASN A 201 16.16 9.65 1.67
CA ASN A 201 15.95 10.83 0.82
C ASN A 201 15.04 10.48 -0.36
N ALA A 202 13.82 11.04 -0.35
CA ALA A 202 12.81 10.79 -1.38
C ALA A 202 13.24 11.23 -2.78
N ASP A 203 13.89 12.39 -2.92
CA ASP A 203 14.31 12.90 -4.22
C ASP A 203 15.38 12.02 -4.86
N GLU A 204 16.29 11.46 -4.07
CA GLU A 204 17.30 10.53 -4.55
C GLU A 204 16.69 9.20 -4.97
N GLU A 205 15.79 8.65 -4.16
CA GLU A 205 15.10 7.41 -4.48
C GLU A 205 14.18 7.57 -5.70
N ILE A 206 13.48 8.69 -5.85
CA ILE A 206 12.68 9.00 -7.04
C ILE A 206 13.56 9.10 -8.29
N LYS A 207 14.74 9.70 -8.20
CA LYS A 207 15.67 9.76 -9.35
C LYS A 207 16.15 8.36 -9.75
N ARG A 208 16.45 7.50 -8.78
CA ARG A 208 16.91 6.12 -9.05
C ARG A 208 15.82 5.26 -9.68
N THR A 209 14.61 5.29 -9.11
CA THR A 209 13.49 4.44 -9.54
C THR A 209 12.61 5.11 -10.60
N GLY A 210 12.55 6.44 -10.61
CA GLY A 210 11.71 7.23 -11.51
C GLY A 210 12.07 7.06 -12.99
N ASP A 211 13.34 6.88 -13.30
CA ASP A 211 13.78 6.62 -14.67
C ASP A 211 13.39 5.21 -15.14
N VAL A 212 13.43 4.22 -14.27
CA VAL A 212 12.99 2.85 -14.59
C VAL A 212 11.48 2.80 -14.81
N TYR A 213 10.68 3.58 -14.09
CA TYR A 213 9.23 3.58 -14.22
C TYR A 213 8.70 4.60 -15.24
N ARG A 214 9.45 5.68 -15.57
CA ARG A 214 9.11 6.66 -16.60
C ARG A 214 9.45 6.21 -18.01
N THR A 215 10.51 5.45 -18.21
CA THR A 215 10.98 5.03 -19.54
C THR A 215 10.06 4.03 -20.23
N LYS A 216 9.09 3.42 -19.52
CA LYS A 216 8.10 2.51 -20.09
C LYS A 216 6.76 3.15 -20.49
N LYS A 217 6.67 4.46 -20.75
CA LYS A 217 5.67 4.96 -21.68
C LYS A 217 6.04 4.44 -23.08
N ARG A 218 5.70 3.19 -23.35
CA ARG A 218 5.82 2.61 -24.69
C ARG A 218 5.12 3.53 -25.67
N LYS A 219 5.85 3.90 -26.73
CA LYS A 219 5.25 4.33 -27.98
C LYS A 219 4.17 3.30 -28.32
N ALA A 220 2.92 3.78 -28.48
CA ALA A 220 1.90 2.97 -29.13
C ALA A 220 2.46 2.44 -30.45
N PRO A 221 2.15 1.18 -30.86
CA PRO A 221 2.47 0.76 -32.19
C PRO A 221 1.83 1.75 -33.17
N THR A 222 2.62 2.37 -33.98
CA THR A 222 2.13 3.07 -35.16
C THR A 222 1.58 1.99 -36.09
N ASP A 223 0.26 1.96 -36.27
CA ASP A 223 -0.37 1.19 -37.31
C ASP A 223 0.21 1.66 -38.67
N GLU A 224 0.99 0.79 -39.32
CA GLU A 224 1.25 0.80 -40.75
C GLU A 224 0.34 -0.22 -41.44
#